data_b75d071458f415a20ce7a014ce758739
#
_entry.id   b75d071458f415a20ce7a014ce758739
#
_cell.length_a   1.000
_cell.length_b   1.000
_cell.length_c   1.000
_cell.angle_alpha   90.00
_cell.angle_beta   90.00
_cell.angle_gamma   90.00
#
_symmetry.space_group_name_H-M   'P 1'
#
loop_
_entity.id
_entity.type
_entity.pdbx_description
1 polymer ?
#
loop_
_entity_poly.entity_id
_entity_poly.type
_entity_poly.pdbx_seq_one_letter_code
_entity_poly.pdbx_strand_id
1 'polypeptide(L)'
;MDTKETKRRLLYDDVYRTCLWVGIVLAISWLFSAFSYYLFRTTGFDWFSRSGAVMVLIGAAATFRLSGILQRSLATALKEEVGPSHRAVELILEPPRTYQTIAYFGYLTGIIGTLIWGYGDVLSKWASHLLGG
;
A
#
# COMPACT_ATOMS: atom_id res chain seq x y z
N MET A 1 11.18 -4.62 -35.52
CA MET A 1 10.45 -4.43 -34.27
C MET A 1 11.48 -4.12 -33.20
N ASP A 2 11.45 -2.92 -32.68
CA ASP A 2 12.57 -2.36 -31.92
C ASP A 2 12.65 -3.00 -30.50
N THR A 3 13.77 -3.65 -30.22
CA THR A 3 14.03 -4.35 -28.93
C THR A 3 13.81 -3.44 -27.72
N LYS A 4 13.99 -2.12 -27.90
CA LYS A 4 13.76 -1.10 -26.88
C LYS A 4 12.28 -0.90 -26.55
N GLU A 5 11.39 -1.04 -27.50
CA GLU A 5 9.95 -0.86 -27.32
C GLU A 5 9.31 -2.07 -26.63
N THR A 6 9.78 -3.27 -26.95
CA THR A 6 9.36 -4.51 -26.28
C THR A 6 9.77 -4.51 -24.79
N LYS A 7 10.99 -4.05 -24.48
CA LYS A 7 11.49 -3.97 -23.10
C LYS A 7 10.72 -2.94 -22.27
N ARG A 8 10.22 -1.86 -22.89
CA ARG A 8 9.36 -0.87 -22.24
C ARG A 8 8.00 -1.42 -21.87
N ARG A 9 7.35 -2.17 -22.76
CA ARG A 9 6.05 -2.78 -22.51
C ARG A 9 6.13 -3.76 -21.35
N LEU A 10 7.17 -4.59 -21.31
CA LEU A 10 7.40 -5.55 -20.21
C LEU A 10 7.60 -4.85 -18.85
N LEU A 11 8.35 -3.76 -18.79
CA LEU A 11 8.52 -2.97 -17.56
C LEU A 11 7.20 -2.33 -17.08
N TYR A 12 6.41 -1.82 -18.02
CA TYR A 12 5.11 -1.23 -17.70
C TYR A 12 4.10 -2.27 -17.19
N ASP A 13 4.10 -3.46 -17.80
CA ASP A 13 3.25 -4.58 -17.37
C ASP A 13 3.63 -5.09 -15.99
N ASP A 14 4.91 -5.19 -15.66
CA ASP A 14 5.37 -5.61 -14.33
C ASP A 14 5.01 -4.60 -13.24
N VAL A 15 5.18 -3.31 -13.51
CA VAL A 15 4.77 -2.25 -12.59
C VAL A 15 3.27 -2.28 -12.38
N TYR A 16 2.49 -2.38 -13.44
CA TYR A 16 1.03 -2.43 -13.37
C TYR A 16 0.52 -3.65 -12.61
N ARG A 17 1.04 -4.84 -12.89
CA ARG A 17 0.71 -6.07 -12.17
C ARG A 17 1.03 -5.97 -10.68
N THR A 18 2.18 -5.40 -10.33
CA THR A 18 2.55 -5.24 -8.92
C THR A 18 1.67 -4.21 -8.23
N CYS A 19 1.36 -3.09 -8.87
CA CYS A 19 0.41 -2.11 -8.36
C CYS A 19 -0.97 -2.74 -8.12
N LEU A 20 -1.44 -3.57 -9.03
CA LEU A 20 -2.71 -4.27 -8.92
C LEU A 20 -2.72 -5.24 -7.71
N TRP A 21 -1.68 -6.05 -7.57
CA TRP A 21 -1.53 -6.95 -6.43
C TRP A 21 -1.46 -6.20 -5.09
N VAL A 22 -0.70 -5.13 -5.01
CA VAL A 22 -0.62 -4.29 -3.82
C VAL A 22 -1.98 -3.68 -3.50
N GLY A 23 -2.70 -3.20 -4.52
CA GLY A 23 -4.06 -2.67 -4.35
C GLY A 23 -5.04 -3.70 -3.80
N ILE A 24 -4.99 -4.94 -4.31
CA ILE A 24 -5.83 -6.05 -3.81
C ILE A 24 -5.51 -6.36 -2.34
N VAL A 25 -4.24 -6.44 -1.98
CA VAL A 25 -3.81 -6.74 -0.60
C VAL A 25 -4.25 -5.63 0.35
N LEU A 26 -4.15 -4.36 -0.06
CA LEU A 26 -4.68 -3.23 0.70
C LEU A 26 -6.19 -3.32 0.87
N ALA A 27 -6.95 -3.63 -0.18
CA ALA A 27 -8.40 -3.80 -0.11
C ALA A 27 -8.80 -4.93 0.84
N ILE A 28 -8.10 -6.07 0.80
CA ILE A 28 -8.33 -7.20 1.72
C ILE A 28 -8.07 -6.75 3.18
N SER A 29 -7.03 -5.96 3.42
CA SER A 29 -6.73 -5.43 4.75
C SER A 29 -7.86 -4.55 5.30
N TRP A 30 -8.45 -3.72 4.47
CA TRP A 30 -9.61 -2.91 4.84
C TRP A 30 -10.87 -3.74 5.12
N LEU A 31 -11.14 -4.74 4.28
CA LEU A 31 -12.24 -5.68 4.51
C LEU A 31 -12.05 -6.47 5.80
N PHE A 32 -10.83 -6.91 6.08
CA PHE A 32 -10.51 -7.61 7.33
C PHE A 32 -10.74 -6.72 8.55
N SER A 33 -10.35 -5.45 8.49
CA SER A 33 -10.58 -4.49 9.58
C SER A 33 -12.08 -4.22 9.79
N ALA A 34 -12.84 -4.05 8.72
CA ALA A 34 -14.29 -3.86 8.79
C ALA A 34 -15.00 -5.09 9.37
N PHE A 35 -14.58 -6.30 8.95
CA PHE A 35 -15.10 -7.55 9.48
C PHE A 35 -14.75 -7.73 10.96
N SER A 36 -13.54 -7.37 11.36
CA SER A 36 -13.09 -7.39 12.75
C SER A 36 -13.91 -6.45 13.64
N TYR A 37 -14.27 -5.28 13.11
CA TYR A 37 -15.18 -4.34 13.81
C TYR A 37 -16.59 -4.94 13.97
N TYR A 38 -17.11 -5.61 12.94
CA TYR A 38 -18.41 -6.29 13.02
C TYR A 38 -18.41 -7.40 14.09
N LEU A 39 -17.35 -8.22 14.11
CA LEU A 39 -17.18 -9.26 15.14
C LEU A 39 -17.07 -8.68 16.54
N PHE A 40 -16.34 -7.60 16.71
CA PHE A 40 -16.26 -6.90 18.01
C PHE A 40 -17.65 -6.51 18.52
N ARG A 41 -18.50 -5.99 17.63
CA ARG A 41 -19.84 -5.55 17.98
C ARG A 41 -20.77 -6.72 18.37
N THR A 42 -20.55 -7.92 17.86
CA THR A 42 -21.38 -9.11 18.14
C THR A 42 -20.86 -9.95 19.30
N THR A 43 -19.54 -10.04 19.50
CA THR A 43 -18.92 -10.95 20.46
C THR A 43 -18.24 -10.25 21.65
N GLY A 44 -18.02 -8.93 21.58
CA GLY A 44 -17.33 -8.15 22.62
C GLY A 44 -15.83 -8.45 22.75
N PHE A 45 -15.24 -9.23 21.85
CA PHE A 45 -13.81 -9.54 21.87
C PHE A 45 -12.98 -8.44 21.22
N ASP A 46 -11.85 -8.05 21.81
CA ASP A 46 -10.93 -6.98 21.35
C ASP A 46 -10.12 -7.33 20.09
N TRP A 47 -10.77 -7.96 19.12
CA TRP A 47 -10.15 -8.28 17.84
C TRP A 47 -9.93 -7.03 16.96
N PHE A 48 -10.72 -6.00 17.21
CA PHE A 48 -10.64 -4.76 16.43
C PHE A 48 -9.29 -4.04 16.60
N SER A 49 -8.81 -3.90 17.82
CA SER A 49 -7.50 -3.30 18.11
C SER A 49 -6.36 -4.09 17.44
N ARG A 50 -6.42 -5.42 17.45
CA ARG A 50 -5.43 -6.28 16.81
C ARG A 50 -5.43 -6.19 15.29
N SER A 51 -6.57 -5.92 14.67
CA SER A 51 -6.67 -5.74 13.22
C SER A 51 -5.87 -4.53 12.72
N GLY A 52 -5.74 -3.49 13.54
CA GLY A 52 -4.90 -2.33 13.27
C GLY A 52 -3.43 -2.69 13.05
N ALA A 53 -2.88 -3.61 13.86
CA ALA A 53 -1.50 -4.08 13.69
C ALA A 53 -1.30 -4.79 12.33
N VAL A 54 -2.27 -5.56 11.89
CA VAL A 54 -2.25 -6.22 10.57
C VAL A 54 -2.28 -5.18 9.45
N MET A 55 -3.09 -4.12 9.58
CA MET A 55 -3.14 -3.02 8.63
C MET A 55 -1.80 -2.28 8.52
N VAL A 56 -1.12 -2.03 9.66
CA VAL A 56 0.21 -1.39 9.67
C VAL A 56 1.23 -2.25 8.92
N LEU A 57 1.26 -3.56 9.20
CA LEU A 57 2.17 -4.49 8.53
C LEU A 57 1.94 -4.54 7.02
N ILE A 58 0.70 -4.61 6.60
CA ILE A 58 0.33 -4.63 5.18
C ILE A 58 0.68 -3.31 4.52
N GLY A 59 0.38 -2.17 5.14
CA GLY A 59 0.75 -0.85 4.65
C GLY A 59 2.26 -0.69 4.48
N ALA A 60 3.04 -1.11 5.47
CA ALA A 60 4.50 -1.10 5.41
C ALA A 60 5.04 -2.02 4.30
N ALA A 61 4.57 -3.26 4.23
CA ALA A 61 4.98 -4.21 3.20
C ALA A 61 4.65 -3.72 1.79
N ALA A 62 3.48 -3.10 1.60
CA ALA A 62 3.07 -2.47 0.34
C ALA A 62 4.04 -1.35 -0.06
N THR A 63 4.38 -0.48 0.87
CA THR A 63 5.31 0.64 0.66
C THR A 63 6.71 0.14 0.30
N PHE A 64 7.24 -0.85 1.03
CA PHE A 64 8.54 -1.46 0.74
C PHE A 64 8.57 -2.12 -0.64
N ARG A 65 7.50 -2.80 -1.02
CA ARG A 65 7.43 -3.47 -2.32
C ARG A 65 7.40 -2.48 -3.48
N LEU A 66 6.65 -1.40 -3.33
CA LEU A 66 6.60 -0.31 -4.31
C LEU A 66 7.95 0.40 -4.44
N SER A 67 8.61 0.72 -3.32
CA SER A 67 9.95 1.33 -3.31
C SER A 67 10.99 0.41 -3.95
N GLY A 68 10.91 -0.90 -3.74
CA GLY A 68 11.81 -1.88 -4.33
C GLY A 68 11.75 -1.93 -5.85
N ILE A 69 10.58 -1.71 -6.46
CA ILE A 69 10.44 -1.64 -7.91
C ILE A 69 11.12 -0.40 -8.45
N LEU A 70 10.91 0.75 -7.81
CA LEU A 70 11.53 2.00 -8.21
C LEU A 70 13.06 1.92 -8.14
N GLN A 71 13.60 1.34 -7.06
CA GLN A 71 15.04 1.12 -6.90
C GLN A 71 15.63 0.17 -7.95
N ARG A 72 14.91 -0.90 -8.32
CA ARG A 72 15.34 -1.83 -9.38
C ARG A 72 15.36 -1.14 -10.74
N SER A 73 14.34 -0.36 -11.05
CA SER A 73 14.28 0.43 -12.29
C SER A 73 15.44 1.42 -12.38
N LEU A 74 15.77 2.08 -11.27
CA LEU A 74 16.94 2.95 -11.14
C LEU A 74 18.24 2.21 -11.37
N ALA A 75 18.46 1.09 -10.67
CA ALA A 75 19.68 0.31 -10.77
C ALA A 75 19.91 -0.23 -12.18
N THR A 76 18.84 -0.61 -12.90
CA THR A 76 18.92 -1.05 -14.27
C THR A 76 19.26 0.10 -15.21
N ALA A 77 18.63 1.26 -15.01
CA ALA A 77 18.92 2.44 -15.82
C ALA A 77 20.35 2.96 -15.64
N LEU A 78 20.91 2.85 -14.45
CA LEU A 78 22.30 3.24 -14.15
C LEU A 78 23.32 2.23 -14.68
N LYS A 79 22.96 0.95 -14.86
CA LYS A 79 23.86 -0.08 -15.39
C LYS A 79 23.95 -0.09 -16.92
N GLU A 80 22.90 0.34 -17.62
CA GLU A 80 22.83 0.23 -19.08
C GLU A 80 23.51 1.39 -19.83
N GLU A 81 23.88 2.49 -19.16
CA GLU A 81 24.54 3.61 -19.85
C GLU A 81 25.63 4.25 -19.01
N VAL A 82 26.73 4.54 -19.71
CA VAL A 82 27.77 5.49 -19.30
C VAL A 82 27.17 6.91 -19.38
N GLY A 83 26.21 7.18 -18.48
CA GLY A 83 25.52 8.45 -18.37
C GLY A 83 24.04 8.31 -17.97
N PRO A 84 23.52 9.14 -17.07
CA PRO A 84 22.10 9.09 -16.67
C PRO A 84 21.23 9.45 -17.88
N SER A 85 20.50 8.48 -18.41
CA SER A 85 19.49 8.72 -19.42
C SER A 85 18.46 9.71 -18.84
N HIS A 86 18.26 10.84 -19.49
CA HIS A 86 17.27 11.87 -19.11
C HIS A 86 15.89 11.26 -18.78
N ARG A 87 15.55 10.12 -19.39
CA ARG A 87 14.29 9.41 -19.21
C ARG A 87 14.20 8.58 -17.93
N ALA A 88 15.33 8.04 -17.44
CA ALA A 88 15.33 7.34 -16.15
C ALA A 88 15.11 8.33 -15.00
N VAL A 89 15.67 9.53 -15.15
CA VAL A 89 15.45 10.65 -14.21
C VAL A 89 14.01 11.12 -14.27
N GLU A 90 13.40 11.22 -15.45
CA GLU A 90 12.00 11.61 -15.65
C GLU A 90 11.01 10.62 -14.99
N LEU A 91 11.26 9.32 -15.10
CA LEU A 91 10.41 8.28 -14.47
C LEU A 91 10.48 8.30 -12.95
N ILE A 92 11.57 8.84 -12.40
CA ILE A 92 11.76 9.02 -10.94
C ILE A 92 11.10 10.32 -10.47
N LEU A 93 11.23 11.38 -11.26
CA LEU A 93 10.66 12.69 -10.94
C LEU A 93 9.15 12.72 -11.15
N GLU A 94 8.64 11.96 -12.12
CA GLU A 94 7.21 11.85 -12.43
C GLU A 94 6.75 10.39 -12.47
N PRO A 95 6.62 9.72 -11.31
CA PRO A 95 6.10 8.35 -11.27
C PRO A 95 4.65 8.33 -11.79
N PRO A 96 4.23 7.24 -12.47
CA PRO A 96 2.88 7.13 -13.01
C PRO A 96 1.82 7.36 -11.93
N ARG A 97 0.75 8.06 -12.27
CA ARG A 97 -0.33 8.43 -11.33
C ARG A 97 -0.86 7.24 -10.52
N THR A 98 -0.97 6.08 -11.17
CA THR A 98 -1.37 4.83 -10.51
C THR A 98 -0.44 4.44 -9.36
N TYR A 99 0.88 4.58 -9.56
CA TYR A 99 1.87 4.34 -8.51
C TYR A 99 1.69 5.30 -7.33
N GLN A 100 1.55 6.60 -7.61
CA GLN A 100 1.36 7.63 -6.59
C GLN A 100 0.09 7.36 -5.77
N THR A 101 -1.01 7.03 -6.44
CA THR A 101 -2.28 6.73 -5.78
C THR A 101 -2.16 5.53 -4.84
N ILE A 102 -1.55 4.44 -5.29
CA ILE A 102 -1.41 3.22 -4.49
C ILE A 102 -0.43 3.44 -3.33
N ALA A 103 0.67 4.17 -3.55
CA ALA A 103 1.59 4.55 -2.49
C ALA A 103 0.89 5.39 -1.41
N TYR A 104 0.05 6.35 -1.82
CA TYR A 104 -0.72 7.17 -0.90
C TYR A 104 -1.70 6.33 -0.07
N PHE A 105 -2.40 5.39 -0.70
CA PHE A 105 -3.27 4.44 0.00
C PHE A 105 -2.49 3.54 0.97
N GLY A 106 -1.29 3.12 0.63
CA GLY A 106 -0.40 2.37 1.52
C GLY A 106 -0.04 3.16 2.78
N TYR A 107 0.38 4.42 2.64
CA TYR A 107 0.67 5.31 3.76
C TYR A 107 -0.57 5.56 4.62
N LEU A 108 -1.70 5.87 3.99
CA LEU A 108 -2.97 6.12 4.69
C LEU A 108 -3.40 4.89 5.49
N THR A 109 -3.28 3.70 4.91
CA THR A 109 -3.59 2.43 5.58
C THR A 109 -2.70 2.21 6.80
N GLY A 110 -1.40 2.51 6.69
CA GLY A 110 -0.46 2.43 7.81
C GLY A 110 -0.82 3.39 8.95
N ILE A 111 -1.14 4.64 8.62
CA ILE A 111 -1.54 5.66 9.62
C ILE A 111 -2.82 5.25 10.33
N ILE A 112 -3.86 4.88 9.57
CA ILE A 112 -5.14 4.45 10.13
C ILE A 112 -4.97 3.17 10.97
N GLY A 113 -4.18 2.21 10.49
CA GLY A 113 -3.85 1.00 11.23
C GLY A 113 -3.19 1.30 12.58
N THR A 114 -2.26 2.27 12.61
CA THR A 114 -1.61 2.72 13.85
C THR A 114 -2.61 3.35 14.83
N LEU A 115 -3.54 4.17 14.33
CA LEU A 115 -4.59 4.77 15.15
C LEU A 115 -5.54 3.71 15.71
N ILE A 116 -5.93 2.73 14.91
CA ILE A 116 -6.79 1.61 15.35
C ILE A 116 -6.05 0.77 16.39
N TRP A 117 -4.78 0.47 16.17
CA TRP A 117 -3.97 -0.32 17.11
C TRP A 117 -3.75 0.42 18.45
N GLY A 118 -3.44 1.73 18.39
CA GLY A 118 -3.13 2.52 19.58
C GLY A 118 -4.36 2.97 20.38
N TYR A 119 -5.46 3.22 19.68
CA TYR A 119 -6.66 3.82 20.28
C TYR A 119 -7.94 3.00 20.07
N GLY A 120 -7.83 1.77 19.52
CA GLY A 120 -8.97 0.93 19.19
C GLY A 120 -9.91 0.66 20.36
N ASP A 121 -9.36 0.43 21.55
CA ASP A 121 -10.14 0.21 22.77
C ASP A 121 -10.92 1.45 23.22
N VAL A 122 -10.32 2.62 23.08
CA VAL A 122 -10.95 3.90 23.43
C VAL A 122 -12.03 4.25 22.41
N LEU A 123 -11.72 4.09 21.11
CA LEU A 123 -12.64 4.34 20.01
C LEU A 123 -13.87 3.42 20.06
N SER A 124 -13.65 2.15 20.38
CA SER A 124 -14.75 1.17 20.49
C SER A 124 -15.68 1.47 21.66
N LYS A 125 -15.14 1.85 22.81
CA LYS A 125 -15.93 2.28 23.98
C LYS A 125 -16.69 3.57 23.71
N TRP A 126 -16.06 4.52 23.04
CA TRP A 126 -16.70 5.80 22.68
C TRP A 126 -17.82 5.61 21.66
N ALA A 127 -17.59 4.78 20.63
CA ALA A 127 -18.61 4.45 19.65
C ALA A 127 -19.81 3.70 20.26
N SER A 128 -19.59 2.79 21.22
CA SER A 128 -20.68 2.11 21.93
C SER A 128 -21.50 3.07 22.80
N HIS A 129 -20.86 4.09 23.38
CA HIS A 129 -21.54 5.11 24.16
C HIS A 129 -22.40 6.06 23.31
N LEU A 130 -21.96 6.38 22.08
CA LEU A 130 -22.72 7.25 21.17
C LEU A 130 -23.87 6.54 20.45
N LEU A 131 -23.77 5.23 20.25
CA LEU A 131 -24.75 4.44 19.50
C LEU A 131 -25.71 3.63 20.41
N GLY A 132 -25.43 3.59 21.70
CA GLY A 132 -26.21 2.84 22.70
C GLY A 132 -27.00 3.71 23.67
N GLY A 133 -27.11 5.05 23.38
CA GLY A 133 -27.97 5.97 24.12
C GLY A 133 -29.34 6.10 23.52
#